data_aa2261577883939c1585734c17f477fc
#
_entry.id   aa2261577883939c1585734c17f477fc
#
_cell.length_a   1.000
_cell.length_b   1.000
_cell.length_c   1.000
_cell.angle_alpha   90.00
_cell.angle_beta   90.00
_cell.angle_gamma   90.00
#
_symmetry.space_group_name_H-M   'P 1'
#
loop_
_entity.id
_entity.type
_entity.pdbx_description
1 polymer ?
#
loop_
_entity_poly.entity_id
_entity_poly.type
_entity_poly.pdbx_seq_one_letter_code
_entity_poly.pdbx_strand_id
1 'polypeptide(L)'
;MKKALIIILAVLVVAASGFGGYVLYESSKGISYDISALEKLSSDIEIVSEDEDSVTVKKMSDGEFRVLMFTDTHLKGDKELDSLTVSYMVKNIKEQEPDLVIFGGDIVTYGFNKKRNVQLCELFEKLGVYWAAVLGNHEGDGFMMLPREDVIDLYSSYEHCILTKGKADIDGNGNCTVNILNSDGSLREVFFLLDSGGYMSEEAKAEYSVTEEGDVYDGVRTSQVQWYKEKHDAIEAEYGKFSSVTVMHIPPFEAEREYADGEFIYGEKREGVCESGFDAGIVDAMLEKGSTSAVFFGHDHLNDFGVMYEDIILSYIQPSGYAAYNMQSKFDAPESEWIQGCTLLKIAENGTFVSEAICNHK
;
A
#
# COMPACT_ATOMS: atom_id res chain seq x y z
N MET A 1 -40.79 40.22 -10.68
CA MET A 1 -40.72 38.87 -10.13
C MET A 1 -40.53 37.78 -11.18
N LYS A 2 -41.42 37.60 -12.20
CA LYS A 2 -41.28 36.52 -13.21
C LYS A 2 -39.95 36.55 -14.00
N LYS A 3 -39.43 37.72 -14.42
CA LYS A 3 -38.16 37.83 -15.17
C LYS A 3 -36.95 37.46 -14.27
N ALA A 4 -36.95 37.83 -13.01
CA ALA A 4 -35.88 37.44 -12.08
C ALA A 4 -35.86 35.92 -11.83
N LEU A 5 -37.04 35.29 -11.69
CA LEU A 5 -37.14 33.85 -11.54
C LEU A 5 -36.65 33.08 -12.75
N ILE A 6 -36.94 33.58 -13.96
CA ILE A 6 -36.45 32.98 -15.25
C ILE A 6 -34.90 33.07 -15.32
N ILE A 7 -34.33 34.21 -14.94
CA ILE A 7 -32.85 34.38 -14.92
C ILE A 7 -32.23 33.44 -13.91
N ILE A 8 -32.79 33.35 -12.71
CA ILE A 8 -32.27 32.42 -11.67
C ILE A 8 -32.34 30.96 -12.18
N LEU A 9 -33.45 30.58 -12.78
CA LEU A 9 -33.63 29.23 -13.32
C LEU A 9 -32.62 28.94 -14.44
N ALA A 10 -32.39 29.89 -15.34
CA ALA A 10 -31.41 29.77 -16.43
C ALA A 10 -29.98 29.63 -15.88
N VAL A 11 -29.61 30.42 -14.86
CA VAL A 11 -28.30 30.31 -14.20
C VAL A 11 -28.15 28.95 -13.52
N LEU A 12 -29.16 28.43 -12.85
CA LEU A 12 -29.14 27.12 -12.23
C LEU A 12 -29.00 25.98 -13.26
N VAL A 13 -29.69 26.10 -14.40
CA VAL A 13 -29.57 25.11 -15.49
C VAL A 13 -28.17 25.14 -16.10
N VAL A 14 -27.59 26.31 -16.34
CA VAL A 14 -26.21 26.43 -16.88
C VAL A 14 -25.19 25.90 -15.86
N ALA A 15 -25.36 26.23 -14.57
CA ALA A 15 -24.50 25.72 -13.51
C ALA A 15 -24.61 24.19 -13.37
N ALA A 16 -25.83 23.64 -13.39
CA ALA A 16 -26.06 22.19 -13.34
C ALA A 16 -25.49 21.47 -14.58
N SER A 17 -25.63 22.06 -15.78
CA SER A 17 -25.07 21.51 -17.02
C SER A 17 -23.53 21.57 -17.00
N GLY A 18 -22.95 22.67 -16.50
CA GLY A 18 -21.50 22.82 -16.33
C GLY A 18 -20.94 21.82 -15.31
N PHE A 19 -21.62 21.69 -14.18
CA PHE A 19 -21.25 20.70 -13.16
C PHE A 19 -21.38 19.27 -13.69
N GLY A 20 -22.48 18.93 -14.36
CA GLY A 20 -22.66 17.62 -14.99
C GLY A 20 -21.58 17.31 -16.03
N GLY A 21 -21.20 18.30 -16.86
CA GLY A 21 -20.09 18.18 -17.81
C GLY A 21 -18.74 17.97 -17.12
N TYR A 22 -18.49 18.68 -16.04
CA TYR A 22 -17.29 18.49 -15.22
C TYR A 22 -17.22 17.08 -14.62
N VAL A 23 -18.30 16.61 -13.99
CA VAL A 23 -18.38 15.26 -13.42
C VAL A 23 -18.12 14.20 -14.49
N LEU A 24 -18.75 14.32 -15.67
CA LEU A 24 -18.53 13.39 -16.78
C LEU A 24 -17.07 13.40 -17.28
N TYR A 25 -16.48 14.57 -17.37
CA TYR A 25 -15.08 14.72 -17.78
C TYR A 25 -14.13 14.08 -16.76
N GLU A 26 -14.26 14.42 -15.47
CA GLU A 26 -13.40 13.87 -14.42
C GLU A 26 -13.57 12.35 -14.27
N SER A 27 -14.81 11.84 -14.29
CA SER A 27 -15.07 10.40 -14.23
C SER A 27 -14.61 9.63 -15.47
N SER A 28 -14.35 10.31 -16.58
CA SER A 28 -13.78 9.70 -17.79
C SER A 28 -12.26 9.52 -17.72
N LYS A 29 -11.58 10.26 -16.85
CA LYS A 29 -10.13 10.14 -16.68
C LYS A 29 -9.76 8.74 -16.21
N GLY A 30 -8.81 8.16 -16.86
CA GLY A 30 -8.30 6.83 -16.55
C GLY A 30 -6.78 6.81 -16.72
N ILE A 31 -6.18 5.69 -16.35
CA ILE A 31 -4.78 5.40 -16.62
C ILE A 31 -4.60 5.32 -18.13
N SER A 32 -3.70 6.12 -18.67
CA SER A 32 -3.44 6.18 -20.12
C SER A 32 -2.29 5.22 -20.48
N TYR A 33 -2.54 3.92 -20.28
CA TYR A 33 -1.58 2.86 -20.60
C TYR A 33 -2.28 1.75 -21.39
N ASP A 34 -1.67 1.34 -22.50
CA ASP A 34 -2.25 0.29 -23.36
C ASP A 34 -1.84 -1.10 -22.84
N ILE A 35 -2.75 -1.75 -22.12
CA ILE A 35 -2.55 -3.11 -21.61
C ILE A 35 -2.78 -4.20 -22.65
N SER A 36 -3.31 -3.87 -23.84
CA SER A 36 -3.70 -4.88 -24.85
C SER A 36 -2.50 -5.68 -25.37
N ALA A 37 -1.33 -5.04 -25.43
CA ALA A 37 -0.09 -5.64 -25.92
C ALA A 37 0.71 -6.37 -24.82
N LEU A 38 0.22 -6.39 -23.58
CA LEU A 38 0.89 -7.11 -22.50
C LEU A 38 0.71 -8.61 -22.65
N GLU A 39 1.79 -9.34 -22.47
CA GLU A 39 1.80 -10.79 -22.38
C GLU A 39 1.61 -11.21 -20.94
N LYS A 40 0.87 -12.28 -20.72
CA LYS A 40 0.69 -12.89 -19.39
C LYS A 40 2.01 -13.54 -18.96
N LEU A 41 2.44 -13.21 -17.75
CA LEU A 41 3.57 -13.86 -17.11
C LEU A 41 3.16 -15.23 -16.55
N SER A 42 4.12 -16.12 -16.40
CA SER A 42 3.87 -17.41 -15.73
C SER A 42 3.87 -17.20 -14.22
N SER A 43 2.80 -17.55 -13.55
CA SER A 43 2.79 -17.62 -12.08
C SER A 43 3.27 -18.99 -11.62
N ASP A 44 4.10 -18.98 -10.58
CA ASP A 44 4.60 -20.18 -9.91
C ASP A 44 4.01 -20.38 -8.51
N ILE A 45 2.87 -19.74 -8.27
CA ILE A 45 2.13 -19.88 -7.01
C ILE A 45 0.70 -20.38 -7.24
N GLU A 46 0.17 -21.08 -6.25
CA GLU A 46 -1.21 -21.57 -6.16
C GLU A 46 -1.84 -21.06 -4.87
N ILE A 47 -3.11 -20.62 -4.94
CA ILE A 47 -3.91 -20.32 -3.74
C ILE A 47 -4.37 -21.64 -3.14
N VAL A 48 -3.93 -21.91 -1.91
CA VAL A 48 -4.25 -23.15 -1.18
C VAL A 48 -5.52 -23.00 -0.35
N SER A 49 -5.66 -21.87 0.31
CA SER A 49 -6.84 -21.54 1.12
C SER A 49 -7.03 -20.05 1.26
N GLU A 50 -8.27 -19.65 1.51
CA GLU A 50 -8.68 -18.30 1.78
C GLU A 50 -9.77 -18.32 2.85
N ASP A 51 -9.66 -17.42 3.81
CA ASP A 51 -10.69 -17.16 4.81
C ASP A 51 -10.94 -15.63 4.94
N GLU A 52 -11.68 -15.19 5.96
CA GLU A 52 -12.11 -13.82 6.14
C GLU A 52 -10.93 -12.83 6.28
N ASP A 53 -9.80 -13.27 6.88
CA ASP A 53 -8.65 -12.43 7.19
C ASP A 53 -7.29 -13.10 6.88
N SER A 54 -7.28 -14.07 5.96
CA SER A 54 -6.07 -14.80 5.60
C SER A 54 -6.15 -15.40 4.21
N VAL A 55 -5.05 -15.32 3.45
CA VAL A 55 -4.86 -16.09 2.22
C VAL A 55 -3.57 -16.89 2.36
N THR A 56 -3.64 -18.18 2.02
CA THR A 56 -2.45 -19.04 1.98
C THR A 56 -2.12 -19.37 0.52
N VAL A 57 -0.91 -19.03 0.12
CA VAL A 57 -0.36 -19.36 -1.19
C VAL A 57 0.78 -20.35 -1.07
N LYS A 58 0.99 -21.16 -2.08
CA LYS A 58 2.07 -22.14 -2.14
C LYS A 58 2.92 -21.90 -3.38
N LYS A 59 4.24 -21.79 -3.19
CA LYS A 59 5.18 -21.82 -4.31
C LYS A 59 5.32 -23.24 -4.82
N MET A 60 5.15 -23.42 -6.12
CA MET A 60 5.09 -24.74 -6.73
C MET A 60 6.49 -25.33 -7.01
N SER A 61 7.49 -24.48 -7.21
CA SER A 61 8.89 -24.89 -7.39
C SER A 61 9.76 -24.51 -6.19
N ASP A 62 10.91 -25.17 -6.08
CA ASP A 62 11.95 -24.79 -5.10
C ASP A 62 12.61 -23.46 -5.50
N GLY A 63 13.31 -22.84 -4.54
CA GLY A 63 14.06 -21.61 -4.74
C GLY A 63 13.45 -20.39 -4.07
N GLU A 64 13.94 -19.20 -4.42
CA GLU A 64 13.52 -17.95 -3.81
C GLU A 64 12.04 -17.61 -4.10
N PHE A 65 11.36 -17.04 -3.12
CA PHE A 65 10.06 -16.34 -3.32
C PHE A 65 10.35 -14.85 -3.45
N ARG A 66 9.87 -14.25 -4.53
CA ARG A 66 10.17 -12.86 -4.88
C ARG A 66 8.94 -11.99 -4.68
N VAL A 67 9.04 -11.02 -3.78
CA VAL A 67 7.99 -10.03 -3.54
C VAL A 67 8.47 -8.68 -4.03
N LEU A 68 7.72 -8.07 -4.95
CA LEU A 68 8.01 -6.72 -5.45
C LEU A 68 7.03 -5.74 -4.81
N MET A 69 7.55 -4.76 -4.09
CA MET A 69 6.72 -3.77 -3.40
C MET A 69 6.76 -2.42 -4.11
N PHE A 70 5.57 -1.84 -4.31
CA PHE A 70 5.35 -0.47 -4.76
C PHE A 70 4.60 0.31 -3.68
N THR A 71 4.85 1.61 -3.57
CA THR A 71 4.09 2.50 -2.69
C THR A 71 3.95 3.88 -3.32
N ASP A 72 2.97 4.65 -2.89
CA ASP A 72 2.82 6.05 -3.28
C ASP A 72 2.80 6.25 -4.79
N THR A 73 2.10 5.38 -5.51
CA THR A 73 2.00 5.47 -6.98
C THR A 73 1.16 6.66 -7.43
N HIS A 74 0.23 7.11 -6.58
CA HIS A 74 -0.62 8.29 -6.79
C HIS A 74 -1.20 8.40 -8.20
N LEU A 75 -1.81 7.33 -8.70
CA LEU A 75 -2.51 7.35 -9.99
C LEU A 75 -3.73 8.26 -9.90
N LYS A 76 -3.61 9.50 -10.37
CA LYS A 76 -4.60 10.58 -10.16
C LYS A 76 -5.36 11.01 -11.42
N GLY A 77 -5.13 10.35 -12.55
CA GLY A 77 -5.73 10.71 -13.83
C GLY A 77 -4.89 11.74 -14.62
N ASP A 78 -3.63 11.93 -14.26
CA ASP A 78 -2.66 12.64 -15.08
C ASP A 78 -2.15 11.73 -16.19
N LYS A 79 -2.44 12.11 -17.44
CA LYS A 79 -2.18 11.24 -18.58
C LYS A 79 -0.69 10.86 -18.75
N GLU A 80 0.21 11.78 -18.50
CA GLU A 80 1.65 11.59 -18.72
C GLU A 80 2.29 10.92 -17.50
N LEU A 81 2.02 11.44 -16.32
CA LEU A 81 2.64 10.95 -15.08
C LEU A 81 2.12 9.57 -14.67
N ASP A 82 0.80 9.31 -14.79
CA ASP A 82 0.23 7.98 -14.53
C ASP A 82 0.78 6.95 -15.54
N SER A 83 0.89 7.35 -16.83
CA SER A 83 1.46 6.46 -17.86
C SER A 83 2.94 6.15 -17.57
N LEU A 84 3.71 7.12 -17.09
CA LEU A 84 5.10 6.93 -16.71
C LEU A 84 5.21 5.98 -15.51
N THR A 85 4.43 6.22 -14.45
CA THR A 85 4.37 5.36 -13.26
C THR A 85 4.06 3.92 -13.65
N VAL A 86 2.99 3.68 -14.43
CA VAL A 86 2.59 2.33 -14.86
C VAL A 86 3.63 1.71 -15.78
N SER A 87 4.29 2.48 -16.64
CA SER A 87 5.35 1.96 -17.51
C SER A 87 6.51 1.40 -16.72
N TYR A 88 6.95 2.10 -15.66
CA TYR A 88 8.01 1.62 -14.78
C TYR A 88 7.56 0.44 -13.92
N MET A 89 6.33 0.45 -13.42
CA MET A 89 5.78 -0.71 -12.69
C MET A 89 5.81 -1.96 -13.58
N VAL A 90 5.29 -1.89 -14.79
CA VAL A 90 5.29 -3.02 -15.76
C VAL A 90 6.70 -3.44 -16.13
N LYS A 91 7.62 -2.49 -16.34
CA LYS A 91 9.04 -2.78 -16.59
C LYS A 91 9.63 -3.59 -15.44
N ASN A 92 9.50 -3.09 -14.21
CA ASN A 92 10.07 -3.75 -13.04
C ASN A 92 9.44 -5.13 -12.79
N ILE A 93 8.12 -5.28 -12.96
CA ILE A 93 7.45 -6.58 -12.87
C ILE A 93 8.04 -7.58 -13.90
N LYS A 94 8.23 -7.16 -15.13
CA LYS A 94 8.80 -8.03 -16.18
C LYS A 94 10.28 -8.36 -15.95
N GLU A 95 11.08 -7.41 -15.44
CA GLU A 95 12.50 -7.62 -15.21
C GLU A 95 12.78 -8.43 -13.94
N GLN A 96 11.92 -8.25 -12.91
CA GLN A 96 12.11 -8.92 -11.63
C GLN A 96 11.35 -10.24 -11.52
N GLU A 97 10.36 -10.50 -12.37
CA GLU A 97 9.55 -11.72 -12.39
C GLU A 97 9.08 -12.12 -10.97
N PRO A 98 8.34 -11.22 -10.23
CA PRO A 98 7.94 -11.49 -8.88
C PRO A 98 6.88 -12.60 -8.82
N ASP A 99 6.90 -13.38 -7.75
CA ASP A 99 5.81 -14.30 -7.39
C ASP A 99 4.60 -13.53 -6.86
N LEU A 100 4.84 -12.41 -6.16
CA LEU A 100 3.81 -11.57 -5.54
C LEU A 100 4.19 -10.09 -5.66
N VAL A 101 3.20 -9.24 -5.91
CA VAL A 101 3.33 -7.79 -5.80
C VAL A 101 2.56 -7.30 -4.58
N ILE A 102 3.14 -6.41 -3.77
CA ILE A 102 2.46 -5.77 -2.64
C ILE A 102 2.50 -4.25 -2.81
N PHE A 103 1.35 -3.60 -2.67
CA PHE A 103 1.27 -2.15 -2.60
C PHE A 103 1.26 -1.67 -1.15
N GLY A 104 2.13 -0.73 -0.84
CA GLY A 104 2.27 -0.09 0.47
C GLY A 104 1.38 1.15 0.69
N GLY A 105 0.29 1.30 -0.08
CA GLY A 105 -0.67 2.40 0.07
C GLY A 105 -0.50 3.55 -0.92
N ASP A 106 -1.42 4.49 -0.88
CA ASP A 106 -1.51 5.67 -1.76
C ASP A 106 -1.41 5.31 -3.25
N ILE A 107 -2.23 4.33 -3.66
CA ILE A 107 -2.16 3.69 -4.97
C ILE A 107 -2.90 4.51 -6.01
N VAL A 108 -4.22 4.70 -5.81
CA VAL A 108 -5.11 5.44 -6.71
C VAL A 108 -5.78 6.56 -5.94
N THR A 109 -5.24 7.74 -6.10
CA THR A 109 -5.63 8.92 -5.34
C THR A 109 -6.47 9.88 -6.19
N TYR A 110 -7.03 10.93 -5.54
CA TYR A 110 -7.82 11.97 -6.19
C TYR A 110 -9.23 11.55 -6.64
N GLY A 111 -10.13 12.53 -6.73
CA GLY A 111 -11.55 12.33 -7.04
C GLY A 111 -11.84 11.49 -8.27
N PHE A 112 -13.04 10.89 -8.31
CA PHE A 112 -13.52 10.04 -9.40
C PHE A 112 -12.60 8.84 -9.71
N ASN A 113 -12.03 8.22 -8.68
CA ASN A 113 -10.97 7.21 -8.80
C ASN A 113 -11.44 5.81 -9.25
N LYS A 114 -12.75 5.53 -9.29
CA LYS A 114 -13.30 4.20 -9.60
C LYS A 114 -12.73 3.59 -10.88
N LYS A 115 -12.68 4.38 -11.96
CA LYS A 115 -12.18 3.88 -13.26
C LYS A 115 -10.70 3.50 -13.18
N ARG A 116 -9.87 4.29 -12.47
CA ARG A 116 -8.44 4.01 -12.32
C ARG A 116 -8.19 2.77 -11.47
N ASN A 117 -8.97 2.59 -10.40
CA ASN A 117 -8.91 1.36 -9.60
C ASN A 117 -9.25 0.12 -10.44
N VAL A 118 -10.32 0.18 -11.24
CA VAL A 118 -10.66 -0.91 -12.17
C VAL A 118 -9.52 -1.18 -13.16
N GLN A 119 -8.93 -0.15 -13.74
CA GLN A 119 -7.83 -0.31 -14.71
C GLN A 119 -6.54 -0.86 -14.07
N LEU A 120 -6.28 -0.55 -12.80
CA LEU A 120 -5.19 -1.17 -12.05
C LEU A 120 -5.44 -2.68 -11.90
N CYS A 121 -6.63 -3.07 -11.47
CA CYS A 121 -6.98 -4.49 -11.37
C CYS A 121 -6.87 -5.20 -12.73
N GLU A 122 -7.42 -4.61 -13.80
CA GLU A 122 -7.33 -5.15 -15.17
C GLU A 122 -5.87 -5.29 -15.65
N LEU A 123 -4.97 -4.40 -15.23
CA LEU A 123 -3.55 -4.50 -15.51
C LEU A 123 -2.94 -5.78 -14.91
N PHE A 124 -3.23 -6.07 -13.64
CA PHE A 124 -2.72 -7.26 -12.96
C PHE A 124 -3.36 -8.55 -13.49
N GLU A 125 -4.67 -8.55 -13.80
CA GLU A 125 -5.32 -9.65 -14.50
C GLU A 125 -4.67 -9.94 -15.85
N LYS A 126 -4.31 -8.89 -16.59
CA LYS A 126 -3.65 -9.03 -17.88
C LYS A 126 -2.22 -9.55 -17.75
N LEU A 127 -1.49 -9.10 -16.75
CA LEU A 127 -0.14 -9.59 -16.44
C LEU A 127 -0.15 -11.01 -15.86
N GLY A 128 -1.23 -11.41 -15.20
CA GLY A 128 -1.35 -12.70 -14.52
C GLY A 128 -0.43 -12.82 -13.30
N VAL A 129 -0.14 -11.71 -12.64
CA VAL A 129 0.69 -11.63 -11.44
C VAL A 129 -0.20 -11.44 -10.23
N TYR A 130 -0.02 -12.26 -9.21
CA TYR A 130 -0.72 -12.09 -7.95
C TYR A 130 -0.27 -10.84 -7.21
N TRP A 131 -1.23 -10.17 -6.58
CA TRP A 131 -0.94 -8.94 -5.86
C TRP A 131 -1.84 -8.75 -4.63
N ALA A 132 -1.35 -7.97 -3.68
CA ALA A 132 -2.06 -7.53 -2.50
C ALA A 132 -1.77 -6.05 -2.23
N ALA A 133 -2.48 -5.44 -1.30
CA ALA A 133 -2.31 -4.03 -0.96
C ALA A 133 -2.68 -3.72 0.48
N VAL A 134 -2.04 -2.72 1.06
CA VAL A 134 -2.60 -1.92 2.14
C VAL A 134 -3.06 -0.59 1.57
N LEU A 135 -4.02 0.07 2.23
CA LEU A 135 -4.48 1.40 1.84
C LEU A 135 -3.63 2.48 2.51
N GLY A 136 -3.39 3.58 1.80
CA GLY A 136 -2.76 4.77 2.37
C GLY A 136 -3.76 5.81 2.85
N ASN A 137 -3.31 6.99 3.23
CA ASN A 137 -4.17 8.04 3.74
C ASN A 137 -4.98 8.74 2.62
N HIS A 138 -4.54 8.64 1.37
CA HIS A 138 -5.24 9.24 0.23
C HIS A 138 -6.25 8.31 -0.45
N GLU A 139 -6.44 7.07 0.00
CA GLU A 139 -7.57 6.25 -0.42
C GLU A 139 -8.83 6.65 0.34
N GLY A 140 -9.75 7.36 -0.34
CA GLY A 140 -11.07 7.73 0.18
C GLY A 140 -11.18 9.16 0.73
N ASP A 141 -10.15 9.96 0.72
CA ASP A 141 -10.14 11.33 1.26
C ASP A 141 -10.64 12.41 0.28
N GLY A 142 -10.89 12.06 -0.97
CA GLY A 142 -11.24 12.99 -2.04
C GLY A 142 -12.72 13.05 -2.40
N PHE A 143 -13.11 14.14 -3.08
CA PHE A 143 -14.47 14.31 -3.59
C PHE A 143 -14.80 13.23 -4.65
N MET A 144 -15.92 12.53 -4.47
CA MET A 144 -16.38 11.45 -5.38
C MET A 144 -15.35 10.31 -5.56
N MET A 145 -14.57 10.03 -4.55
CA MET A 145 -13.77 8.81 -4.46
C MET A 145 -14.61 7.62 -3.99
N LEU A 146 -14.15 6.41 -4.30
CA LEU A 146 -14.66 5.22 -3.64
C LEU A 146 -14.29 5.28 -2.15
N PRO A 147 -15.22 4.95 -1.24
CA PRO A 147 -14.87 4.69 0.15
C PRO A 147 -13.81 3.58 0.26
N ARG A 148 -12.99 3.61 1.32
CA ARG A 148 -11.90 2.63 1.54
C ARG A 148 -12.41 1.18 1.49
N GLU A 149 -13.55 0.89 2.12
CA GLU A 149 -14.21 -0.42 2.07
C GLU A 149 -14.59 -0.85 0.65
N ASP A 150 -15.11 0.09 -0.18
CA ASP A 150 -15.45 -0.19 -1.58
C ASP A 150 -14.20 -0.42 -2.45
N VAL A 151 -13.05 0.18 -2.10
CA VAL A 151 -11.77 -0.08 -2.77
C VAL A 151 -11.32 -1.52 -2.48
N ILE A 152 -11.36 -1.96 -1.22
CA ILE A 152 -11.03 -3.34 -0.84
C ILE A 152 -11.98 -4.33 -1.51
N ASP A 153 -13.30 -4.04 -1.50
CA ASP A 153 -14.31 -4.87 -2.16
C ASP A 153 -14.07 -5.01 -3.66
N LEU A 154 -13.66 -3.92 -4.30
CA LEU A 154 -13.31 -3.93 -5.71
C LEU A 154 -12.07 -4.78 -5.96
N TYR A 155 -10.98 -4.55 -5.22
CA TYR A 155 -9.73 -5.27 -5.39
C TYR A 155 -9.89 -6.77 -5.17
N SER A 156 -10.49 -7.17 -4.05
CA SER A 156 -10.73 -8.58 -3.72
C SER A 156 -11.70 -9.30 -4.67
N SER A 157 -12.40 -8.58 -5.55
CA SER A 157 -13.25 -9.19 -6.58
C SER A 157 -12.50 -9.71 -7.81
N TYR A 158 -11.19 -9.45 -7.92
CA TYR A 158 -10.36 -9.87 -9.03
C TYR A 158 -9.53 -11.11 -8.69
N GLU A 159 -9.37 -12.01 -9.67
CA GLU A 159 -8.77 -13.35 -9.48
C GLU A 159 -7.30 -13.28 -9.00
N HIS A 160 -6.53 -12.31 -9.48
CA HIS A 160 -5.12 -12.19 -9.12
C HIS A 160 -4.88 -11.28 -7.89
N CYS A 161 -5.92 -10.71 -7.29
CA CYS A 161 -5.81 -10.00 -6.01
C CYS A 161 -6.00 -10.98 -4.85
N ILE A 162 -4.96 -11.17 -4.03
CA ILE A 162 -4.99 -12.06 -2.86
C ILE A 162 -5.19 -11.26 -1.56
N LEU A 163 -6.10 -10.31 -1.59
CA LEU A 163 -6.49 -9.48 -0.48
C LEU A 163 -7.88 -9.86 0.02
N THR A 164 -8.05 -10.02 1.32
CA THR A 164 -9.36 -10.24 1.93
C THR A 164 -9.93 -8.93 2.50
N LYS A 165 -11.22 -8.93 2.82
CA LYS A 165 -11.87 -7.76 3.43
C LYS A 165 -11.40 -7.47 4.85
N GLY A 166 -10.87 -8.50 5.52
CA GLY A 166 -10.60 -8.47 6.95
C GLY A 166 -11.88 -8.64 7.78
N LYS A 167 -11.71 -8.78 9.07
CA LYS A 167 -12.83 -8.91 10.01
C LYS A 167 -13.52 -7.59 10.25
N ALA A 168 -14.86 -7.62 10.23
CA ALA A 168 -15.69 -6.42 10.36
C ALA A 168 -15.65 -5.76 11.75
N ASP A 169 -15.19 -6.45 12.77
CA ASP A 169 -15.05 -5.95 14.14
C ASP A 169 -13.63 -5.43 14.47
N ILE A 170 -12.75 -5.40 13.48
CA ILE A 170 -11.39 -4.86 13.59
C ILE A 170 -11.33 -3.53 12.83
N ASP A 171 -10.75 -2.49 13.44
CA ASP A 171 -10.55 -1.20 12.79
C ASP A 171 -9.73 -1.34 11.50
N GLY A 172 -9.95 -0.44 10.54
CA GLY A 172 -9.31 -0.46 9.23
C GLY A 172 -9.98 -1.39 8.22
N ASN A 173 -9.44 -1.45 7.01
CA ASN A 173 -10.02 -2.16 5.86
C ASN A 173 -8.95 -3.06 5.23
N GLY A 174 -9.25 -4.35 5.07
CA GLY A 174 -8.36 -5.28 4.40
C GLY A 174 -7.21 -5.80 5.28
N ASN A 175 -7.33 -5.69 6.61
CA ASN A 175 -6.34 -6.33 7.50
C ASN A 175 -6.37 -7.83 7.30
N CYS A 176 -5.26 -8.40 6.81
CA CYS A 176 -5.17 -9.82 6.55
C CYS A 176 -3.74 -10.33 6.61
N THR A 177 -3.59 -11.65 6.61
CA THR A 177 -2.29 -12.30 6.42
C THR A 177 -2.20 -12.96 5.05
N VAL A 178 -1.01 -12.91 4.45
CA VAL A 178 -0.64 -13.74 3.31
C VAL A 178 0.41 -14.74 3.78
N ASN A 179 0.00 -15.99 3.92
CA ASN A 179 0.88 -17.08 4.34
C ASN A 179 1.50 -17.72 3.10
N ILE A 180 2.81 -17.80 3.06
CA ILE A 180 3.56 -18.35 1.93
C ILE A 180 4.11 -19.71 2.32
N LEU A 181 3.70 -20.75 1.61
CA LEU A 181 4.23 -22.10 1.77
C LEU A 181 5.30 -22.41 0.72
N ASN A 182 6.26 -23.22 1.13
CA ASN A 182 7.21 -23.91 0.24
C ASN A 182 6.52 -24.98 -0.62
N SER A 183 7.22 -25.48 -1.62
CA SER A 183 6.73 -26.58 -2.48
C SER A 183 6.38 -27.86 -1.70
N ASP A 184 7.04 -28.11 -0.57
CA ASP A 184 6.77 -29.24 0.33
C ASP A 184 5.61 -28.98 1.32
N GLY A 185 5.05 -27.78 1.36
CA GLY A 185 3.96 -27.35 2.24
C GLY A 185 4.40 -26.80 3.59
N SER A 186 5.69 -26.72 3.88
CA SER A 186 6.18 -26.01 5.07
C SER A 186 5.99 -24.49 4.92
N LEU A 187 5.73 -23.80 6.05
CA LEU A 187 5.59 -22.34 6.06
C LEU A 187 6.94 -21.69 5.78
N ARG A 188 6.98 -20.78 4.80
CA ARG A 188 8.16 -20.00 4.43
C ARG A 188 8.20 -18.66 5.12
N GLU A 189 7.11 -17.89 4.99
CA GLU A 189 7.00 -16.51 5.45
C GLU A 189 5.53 -16.13 5.62
N VAL A 190 5.26 -15.15 6.50
CA VAL A 190 3.93 -14.56 6.67
C VAL A 190 4.02 -13.06 6.47
N PHE A 191 3.18 -12.52 5.58
CA PHE A 191 2.96 -11.09 5.49
C PHE A 191 1.74 -10.70 6.31
N PHE A 192 1.89 -9.78 7.26
CA PHE A 192 0.79 -9.08 7.90
C PHE A 192 0.55 -7.78 7.13
N LEU A 193 -0.64 -7.64 6.55
CA LEU A 193 -1.08 -6.43 5.86
C LEU A 193 -1.99 -5.66 6.81
N LEU A 194 -1.55 -4.48 7.26
CA LEU A 194 -2.24 -3.66 8.25
C LEU A 194 -2.66 -2.32 7.63
N ASP A 195 -3.95 -2.02 7.69
CA ASP A 195 -4.45 -0.70 7.32
C ASP A 195 -4.14 0.30 8.44
N SER A 196 -3.21 1.20 8.21
CA SER A 196 -2.85 2.28 9.14
C SER A 196 -3.79 3.50 9.08
N GLY A 197 -4.93 3.35 8.39
CA GLY A 197 -5.93 4.41 8.29
C GLY A 197 -5.54 5.56 7.37
N GLY A 198 -6.17 6.70 7.59
CA GLY A 198 -5.92 7.94 6.84
C GLY A 198 -5.71 9.11 7.79
N TYR A 199 -6.78 9.86 8.07
CA TYR A 199 -6.77 10.94 9.05
C TYR A 199 -7.69 10.61 10.22
N MET A 200 -7.28 10.99 11.43
CA MET A 200 -8.05 10.73 12.65
C MET A 200 -9.36 11.53 12.66
N SER A 201 -10.47 10.86 12.97
CA SER A 201 -11.71 11.54 13.32
C SER A 201 -11.59 12.18 14.72
N GLU A 202 -12.49 13.13 15.05
CA GLU A 202 -12.52 13.74 16.38
C GLU A 202 -12.81 12.69 17.48
N GLU A 203 -13.57 11.65 17.17
CA GLU A 203 -13.82 10.52 18.07
C GLU A 203 -12.53 9.72 18.31
N ALA A 204 -11.77 9.43 17.28
CA ALA A 204 -10.50 8.75 17.40
C ALA A 204 -9.47 9.57 18.18
N LYS A 205 -9.38 10.89 17.92
CA LYS A 205 -8.52 11.78 18.71
C LYS A 205 -8.88 11.75 20.19
N ALA A 206 -10.17 11.75 20.51
CA ALA A 206 -10.64 11.68 21.90
C ALA A 206 -10.28 10.33 22.55
N GLU A 207 -10.44 9.22 21.82
CA GLU A 207 -10.09 7.87 22.27
C GLU A 207 -8.62 7.74 22.64
N TYR A 208 -7.73 8.21 21.75
CA TYR A 208 -6.27 8.13 21.94
C TYR A 208 -5.68 9.36 22.66
N SER A 209 -6.52 10.27 23.17
CA SER A 209 -6.10 11.49 23.89
C SER A 209 -5.19 12.42 23.05
N VAL A 210 -5.37 12.43 21.75
CA VAL A 210 -4.68 13.34 20.83
C VAL A 210 -5.28 14.72 20.93
N THR A 211 -4.46 15.72 21.24
CA THR A 211 -4.87 17.12 21.45
C THR A 211 -4.48 18.04 20.29
N GLU A 212 -3.82 17.52 19.29
CA GLU A 212 -3.43 18.28 18.12
C GLU A 212 -4.66 18.67 17.29
N GLU A 213 -4.72 19.96 16.88
CA GLU A 213 -5.79 20.49 16.04
C GLU A 213 -5.47 20.29 14.55
N GLY A 214 -6.49 20.13 13.72
CA GLY A 214 -6.35 19.95 12.28
C GLY A 214 -6.22 18.50 11.85
N ASP A 215 -5.65 18.27 10.69
CA ASP A 215 -5.46 16.93 10.13
C ASP A 215 -4.29 16.24 10.83
N VAL A 216 -4.58 15.16 11.53
CA VAL A 216 -3.61 14.28 12.21
C VAL A 216 -3.71 12.92 11.56
N TYR A 217 -2.59 12.31 11.26
CA TYR A 217 -2.59 10.98 10.67
C TYR A 217 -3.09 9.93 11.65
N ASP A 218 -3.90 9.00 11.14
CA ASP A 218 -4.35 7.82 11.88
C ASP A 218 -3.17 6.82 12.01
N GLY A 219 -3.44 5.64 12.54
CA GLY A 219 -2.44 4.60 12.73
C GLY A 219 -3.07 3.25 12.98
N VAL A 220 -2.22 2.25 13.23
CA VAL A 220 -2.68 0.93 13.64
C VAL A 220 -3.32 1.02 15.02
N ARG A 221 -4.60 0.65 15.15
CA ARG A 221 -5.41 0.84 16.34
C ARG A 221 -5.36 -0.36 17.27
N THR A 222 -5.83 -0.18 18.50
CA THR A 222 -5.79 -1.21 19.55
C THR A 222 -6.45 -2.53 19.13
N SER A 223 -7.57 -2.49 18.38
CA SER A 223 -8.22 -3.71 17.89
C SER A 223 -7.35 -4.48 16.90
N GLN A 224 -6.60 -3.76 16.05
CA GLN A 224 -5.65 -4.36 15.10
C GLN A 224 -4.43 -4.95 15.82
N VAL A 225 -3.93 -4.29 16.87
CA VAL A 225 -2.84 -4.84 17.72
C VAL A 225 -3.28 -6.15 18.36
N GLN A 226 -4.51 -6.21 18.89
CA GLN A 226 -5.06 -7.44 19.46
C GLN A 226 -5.24 -8.51 18.38
N TRP A 227 -5.77 -8.17 17.22
CA TRP A 227 -5.91 -9.07 16.07
C TRP A 227 -4.55 -9.63 15.61
N TYR A 228 -3.52 -8.78 15.53
CA TYR A 228 -2.15 -9.22 15.19
C TYR A 228 -1.67 -10.32 16.16
N LYS A 229 -1.82 -10.08 17.50
CA LYS A 229 -1.41 -11.06 18.52
C LYS A 229 -2.16 -12.38 18.40
N GLU A 230 -3.48 -12.32 18.22
CA GLU A 230 -4.33 -13.53 18.08
C GLU A 230 -4.01 -14.29 16.79
N LYS A 231 -3.81 -13.59 15.67
CA LYS A 231 -3.46 -14.20 14.39
C LYS A 231 -2.07 -14.83 14.44
N HIS A 232 -1.09 -14.14 15.05
CA HIS A 232 0.22 -14.71 15.31
C HIS A 232 0.12 -16.03 16.06
N ASP A 233 -0.61 -16.05 17.18
CA ASP A 233 -0.72 -17.25 18.03
C ASP A 233 -1.40 -18.41 17.29
N ALA A 234 -2.37 -18.10 16.44
CA ALA A 234 -3.04 -19.11 15.60
C ALA A 234 -2.07 -19.71 14.57
N ILE A 235 -1.28 -18.90 13.90
CA ILE A 235 -0.28 -19.34 12.91
C ILE A 235 0.82 -20.14 13.60
N GLU A 236 1.33 -19.68 14.76
CA GLU A 236 2.35 -20.41 15.51
C GLU A 236 1.83 -21.78 16.02
N ALA A 237 0.56 -21.85 16.41
CA ALA A 237 -0.07 -23.11 16.82
C ALA A 237 -0.20 -24.11 15.65
N GLU A 238 -0.37 -23.62 14.42
CA GLU A 238 -0.51 -24.48 13.23
C GLU A 238 0.84 -24.89 12.64
N TYR A 239 1.77 -23.95 12.49
CA TYR A 239 3.03 -24.16 11.77
C TYR A 239 4.26 -24.22 12.63
N GLY A 240 4.16 -23.89 13.95
CA GLY A 240 5.31 -23.68 14.82
C GLY A 240 5.92 -22.29 14.65
N LYS A 241 7.12 -22.09 15.15
CA LYS A 241 7.83 -20.79 15.02
C LYS A 241 8.03 -20.43 13.55
N PHE A 242 7.78 -19.18 13.24
CA PHE A 242 7.85 -18.66 11.88
C PHE A 242 8.49 -17.26 11.83
N SER A 243 8.86 -16.83 10.64
CA SER A 243 9.24 -15.45 10.33
C SER A 243 8.05 -14.69 9.74
N SER A 244 7.96 -13.40 9.99
CA SER A 244 6.96 -12.54 9.38
C SER A 244 7.51 -11.18 8.99
N VAL A 245 6.86 -10.59 7.99
CA VAL A 245 7.03 -9.21 7.53
C VAL A 245 5.69 -8.50 7.65
N THR A 246 5.70 -7.27 8.17
CA THR A 246 4.49 -6.44 8.20
C THR A 246 4.58 -5.34 7.13
N VAL A 247 3.47 -5.07 6.46
CA VAL A 247 3.32 -3.92 5.55
C VAL A 247 2.20 -3.03 6.06
N MET A 248 2.48 -1.76 6.19
CA MET A 248 1.52 -0.69 6.51
C MET A 248 1.86 0.55 5.68
N HIS A 249 1.03 1.59 5.71
CA HIS A 249 1.33 2.79 4.92
C HIS A 249 2.02 3.88 5.76
N ILE A 250 1.39 4.27 6.86
CA ILE A 250 1.92 5.33 7.74
C ILE A 250 3.02 4.74 8.61
N PRO A 251 4.21 5.38 8.68
CA PRO A 251 5.34 4.91 9.47
C PRO A 251 5.02 4.78 10.96
N PRO A 252 5.58 3.78 11.66
CA PRO A 252 5.53 3.72 13.12
C PRO A 252 6.46 4.75 13.76
N PHE A 253 6.16 5.17 15.00
CA PHE A 253 6.92 6.17 15.75
C PHE A 253 8.41 5.85 15.90
N GLU A 254 8.73 4.58 15.97
CA GLU A 254 10.09 4.11 16.16
C GLU A 254 11.01 4.47 15.00
N ALA A 255 10.47 4.60 13.78
CA ALA A 255 11.28 4.88 12.59
C ALA A 255 12.01 6.23 12.67
N GLU A 256 11.35 7.30 13.13
CA GLU A 256 11.98 8.62 13.32
C GLU A 256 13.00 8.59 14.46
N ARG A 257 12.62 7.97 15.57
CA ARG A 257 13.46 7.91 16.76
C ARG A 257 14.77 7.16 16.49
N GLU A 258 14.70 5.97 15.90
CA GLU A 258 15.89 5.16 15.65
C GLU A 258 16.80 5.78 14.60
N TYR A 259 16.25 6.48 13.61
CA TYR A 259 17.08 7.25 12.68
C TYR A 259 17.84 8.36 13.41
N ALA A 260 17.19 9.08 14.33
CA ALA A 260 17.80 10.15 15.11
C ALA A 260 18.89 9.62 16.07
N ASP A 261 18.72 8.41 16.60
CA ASP A 261 19.67 7.74 17.49
C ASP A 261 20.84 7.09 16.74
N GLY A 262 20.79 7.03 15.41
CA GLY A 262 21.89 6.54 14.56
C GLY A 262 21.85 5.04 14.27
N GLU A 263 20.76 4.35 14.56
CA GLU A 263 20.54 2.91 14.22
C GLU A 263 20.19 2.70 12.75
N PHE A 264 20.80 3.46 11.90
CA PHE A 264 20.64 3.51 10.47
C PHE A 264 21.31 2.33 9.77
N ILE A 265 20.61 1.69 8.82
CA ILE A 265 21.11 0.54 8.06
C ILE A 265 21.45 0.94 6.62
N TYR A 266 20.55 1.65 5.94
CA TYR A 266 20.69 2.06 4.55
C TYR A 266 19.75 3.22 4.18
N GLY A 267 19.94 3.77 2.98
CA GLY A 267 19.09 4.83 2.42
C GLY A 267 19.38 6.20 3.00
N GLU A 268 18.45 7.11 2.92
CA GLU A 268 18.63 8.49 3.36
C GLU A 268 17.28 9.11 3.80
N LYS A 269 17.30 9.84 4.92
CA LYS A 269 16.19 10.68 5.35
C LYS A 269 16.33 12.05 4.72
N ARG A 270 15.42 12.43 3.83
CA ARG A 270 15.42 13.69 3.11
C ARG A 270 14.26 14.62 3.49
N GLU A 271 13.29 14.08 4.24
CA GLU A 271 12.19 14.86 4.83
C GLU A 271 11.84 14.33 6.23
N GLY A 272 10.98 15.04 6.97
CA GLY A 272 10.47 14.57 8.26
C GLY A 272 9.67 13.29 8.08
N VAL A 273 9.70 12.42 9.07
CA VAL A 273 8.80 11.26 9.12
C VAL A 273 7.42 11.75 9.55
N CYS A 274 6.41 11.45 8.74
CA CYS A 274 5.02 11.79 9.03
C CYS A 274 4.34 10.58 9.68
N GLU A 275 4.69 10.35 10.96
CA GLU A 275 4.15 9.25 11.73
C GLU A 275 2.68 9.43 12.13
N SER A 276 2.07 8.37 12.65
CA SER A 276 0.73 8.37 13.25
C SER A 276 0.63 9.42 14.39
N GLY A 277 -0.56 9.95 14.65
CA GLY A 277 -0.80 10.86 15.77
C GLY A 277 -0.83 10.17 17.15
N PHE A 278 -0.78 8.86 17.20
CA PHE A 278 -0.80 8.05 18.42
C PHE A 278 -0.05 6.72 18.21
N ASP A 279 0.34 6.11 19.31
CA ASP A 279 0.91 4.76 19.35
C ASP A 279 0.00 3.83 20.15
N ALA A 280 -0.50 2.76 19.52
CA ALA A 280 -1.26 1.71 20.19
C ALA A 280 -0.40 0.47 20.53
N GLY A 281 0.92 0.53 20.35
CA GLY A 281 1.87 -0.50 20.71
C GLY A 281 1.97 -1.65 19.69
N ILE A 282 1.84 -1.37 18.42
CA ILE A 282 1.94 -2.44 17.39
C ILE A 282 3.37 -2.99 17.29
N VAL A 283 4.39 -2.14 17.34
CA VAL A 283 5.79 -2.59 17.28
C VAL A 283 6.18 -3.32 18.56
N ASP A 284 5.71 -2.86 19.71
CA ASP A 284 5.87 -3.59 21.00
C ASP A 284 5.23 -4.99 20.94
N ALA A 285 4.05 -5.11 20.30
CA ALA A 285 3.41 -6.41 20.10
C ALA A 285 4.22 -7.32 19.18
N MET A 286 4.85 -6.77 18.13
CA MET A 286 5.75 -7.51 17.24
C MET A 286 6.99 -8.02 17.97
N LEU A 287 7.60 -7.19 18.82
CA LEU A 287 8.73 -7.59 19.67
C LEU A 287 8.32 -8.67 20.70
N GLU A 288 7.15 -8.52 21.34
CA GLU A 288 6.62 -9.51 22.28
C GLU A 288 6.43 -10.89 21.62
N LYS A 289 5.91 -10.92 20.38
CA LYS A 289 5.67 -12.16 19.63
C LYS A 289 6.93 -12.73 18.99
N GLY A 290 7.86 -11.89 18.58
CA GLY A 290 9.20 -12.26 18.12
C GLY A 290 9.24 -12.98 16.76
N SER A 291 8.20 -12.86 15.93
CA SER A 291 8.19 -13.39 14.55
C SER A 291 8.50 -12.32 13.52
N THR A 292 8.14 -11.06 13.77
CA THR A 292 8.33 -9.97 12.79
C THR A 292 9.80 -9.59 12.70
N SER A 293 10.35 -9.72 11.51
CA SER A 293 11.73 -9.37 11.18
C SER A 293 11.86 -8.02 10.48
N ALA A 294 10.77 -7.56 9.83
CA ALA A 294 10.73 -6.23 9.20
C ALA A 294 9.32 -5.66 9.15
N VAL A 295 9.24 -4.33 9.19
CA VAL A 295 8.04 -3.53 8.89
C VAL A 295 8.38 -2.63 7.70
N PHE A 296 7.62 -2.75 6.62
CA PHE A 296 7.73 -1.90 5.45
C PHE A 296 6.57 -0.91 5.36
N PHE A 297 6.88 0.34 5.03
CA PHE A 297 5.90 1.43 4.96
C PHE A 297 6.23 2.42 3.82
N GLY A 298 5.27 3.28 3.46
CA GLY A 298 5.40 4.32 2.45
C GLY A 298 5.23 5.72 3.05
N HIS A 299 4.34 6.52 2.44
CA HIS A 299 3.82 7.79 2.92
C HIS A 299 4.74 9.00 2.67
N ASP A 300 6.02 8.94 3.05
CA ASP A 300 6.97 10.03 2.83
C ASP A 300 7.75 9.77 1.54
N HIS A 301 7.55 10.63 0.53
CA HIS A 301 8.00 10.34 -0.84
C HIS A 301 9.48 10.64 -1.10
N LEU A 302 10.18 11.24 -0.12
CA LEU A 302 11.59 11.59 -0.25
C LEU A 302 12.50 10.73 0.65
N ASN A 303 11.92 9.90 1.49
CA ASN A 303 12.64 8.99 2.36
C ASN A 303 12.79 7.61 1.70
N ASP A 304 13.95 7.01 1.85
CA ASP A 304 14.25 5.64 1.37
C ASP A 304 15.13 4.86 2.36
N PHE A 305 15.11 5.26 3.64
CA PHE A 305 15.97 4.68 4.66
C PHE A 305 15.36 3.45 5.35
N GLY A 306 16.24 2.64 5.92
CA GLY A 306 15.91 1.60 6.89
C GLY A 306 16.72 1.77 8.16
N VAL A 307 16.09 1.52 9.30
CA VAL A 307 16.69 1.55 10.64
C VAL A 307 16.47 0.22 11.34
N MET A 308 17.28 -0.09 12.34
CA MET A 308 17.09 -1.25 13.22
C MET A 308 16.47 -0.78 14.52
N TYR A 309 15.32 -1.33 14.87
CA TYR A 309 14.73 -1.19 16.18
C TYR A 309 14.71 -2.55 16.87
N GLU A 310 15.54 -2.71 17.88
CA GLU A 310 15.82 -4.01 18.50
C GLU A 310 16.18 -5.06 17.42
N ASP A 311 15.34 -6.05 17.20
CA ASP A 311 15.54 -7.10 16.20
C ASP A 311 14.66 -6.92 14.94
N ILE A 312 13.99 -5.75 14.79
CA ILE A 312 13.06 -5.47 13.67
C ILE A 312 13.66 -4.39 12.76
N ILE A 313 13.69 -4.65 11.47
CA ILE A 313 14.00 -3.63 10.45
C ILE A 313 12.75 -2.78 10.20
N LEU A 314 12.84 -1.47 10.41
CA LEU A 314 11.81 -0.50 10.04
C LEU A 314 12.28 0.19 8.75
N SER A 315 11.56 0.03 7.64
CA SER A 315 12.04 0.45 6.33
C SER A 315 10.98 1.07 5.46
N TYR A 316 11.35 2.16 4.79
CA TYR A 316 10.57 2.67 3.67
C TYR A 316 10.62 1.71 2.49
N ILE A 317 9.44 1.51 1.84
CA ILE A 317 9.35 1.01 0.48
C ILE A 317 9.77 2.16 -0.44
N GLN A 318 10.50 1.85 -1.51
CA GLN A 318 10.90 2.87 -2.48
C GLN A 318 9.65 3.53 -3.10
N PRO A 319 9.50 4.88 -3.04
CA PRO A 319 8.35 5.56 -3.62
C PRO A 319 8.30 5.31 -5.12
N SER A 320 7.11 5.05 -5.66
CA SER A 320 6.97 4.57 -7.05
C SER A 320 6.39 5.60 -8.00
N GLY A 321 5.63 6.57 -7.47
CA GLY A 321 4.83 7.50 -8.25
C GLY A 321 5.58 8.73 -8.75
N TYR A 322 5.14 9.24 -9.90
CA TYR A 322 5.64 10.49 -10.49
C TYR A 322 4.64 11.63 -10.37
N ALA A 323 3.39 11.34 -10.00
CA ALA A 323 2.31 12.32 -9.95
C ALA A 323 2.20 13.07 -8.60
N ALA A 324 2.83 12.58 -7.54
CA ALA A 324 2.99 13.27 -6.25
C ALA A 324 4.27 14.11 -6.21
N TYR A 325 4.52 14.75 -5.08
CA TYR A 325 5.80 15.46 -4.89
C TYR A 325 6.96 14.43 -4.87
N ASN A 326 8.12 14.87 -5.36
CA ASN A 326 9.29 14.01 -5.54
C ASN A 326 10.57 14.84 -5.51
N MET A 327 11.73 14.21 -5.68
CA MET A 327 13.05 14.85 -5.68
C MET A 327 13.14 16.03 -6.65
N GLN A 328 12.57 15.91 -7.86
CA GLN A 328 12.54 17.01 -8.83
C GLN A 328 11.72 18.19 -8.33
N SER A 329 10.48 17.93 -7.90
CA SER A 329 9.54 19.01 -7.53
C SER A 329 9.93 19.73 -6.24
N LYS A 330 10.66 19.09 -5.33
CA LYS A 330 11.06 19.66 -4.04
C LYS A 330 12.46 20.25 -4.04
N PHE A 331 13.41 19.66 -4.75
CA PHE A 331 14.82 20.04 -4.70
C PHE A 331 15.40 20.42 -6.06
N ASP A 332 14.61 20.41 -7.14
CA ASP A 332 15.10 20.58 -8.52
C ASP A 332 16.26 19.61 -8.84
N ALA A 333 16.18 18.40 -8.23
CA ALA A 333 17.20 17.38 -8.35
C ALA A 333 17.27 16.83 -9.80
N PRO A 334 18.47 16.56 -10.32
CA PRO A 334 18.61 15.92 -11.61
C PRO A 334 18.06 14.48 -11.56
N GLU A 335 17.66 13.96 -12.71
CA GLU A 335 17.04 12.63 -12.84
C GLU A 335 17.89 11.51 -12.24
N SER A 336 19.21 11.62 -12.30
CA SER A 336 20.13 10.65 -11.70
C SER A 336 20.09 10.53 -10.17
N GLU A 337 19.44 11.51 -9.51
CA GLU A 337 19.25 11.55 -8.05
C GLU A 337 17.83 11.15 -7.64
N TRP A 338 16.94 10.88 -8.59
CA TRP A 338 15.59 10.48 -8.28
C TRP A 338 15.57 9.09 -7.67
N ILE A 339 14.71 8.92 -6.66
CA ILE A 339 14.59 7.68 -5.90
C ILE A 339 13.36 6.84 -6.29
N GLN A 340 12.54 7.31 -7.24
CA GLN A 340 11.38 6.57 -7.68
C GLN A 340 11.76 5.18 -8.20
N GLY A 341 11.03 4.16 -7.69
CA GLY A 341 11.36 2.79 -7.99
C GLY A 341 10.42 1.79 -7.35
N CYS A 342 11.00 0.72 -6.83
CA CYS A 342 10.31 -0.32 -6.08
C CYS A 342 11.29 -1.01 -5.12
N THR A 343 10.77 -1.76 -4.17
CA THR A 343 11.57 -2.60 -3.27
C THR A 343 11.34 -4.07 -3.60
N LEU A 344 12.42 -4.81 -3.82
CA LEU A 344 12.38 -6.26 -4.08
C LEU A 344 12.83 -7.02 -2.83
N LEU A 345 11.98 -7.92 -2.32
CA LEU A 345 12.37 -8.92 -1.33
C LEU A 345 12.60 -10.25 -2.03
N LYS A 346 13.73 -10.87 -1.72
CA LYS A 346 14.07 -12.24 -2.12
C LYS A 346 14.09 -13.10 -0.86
N ILE A 347 13.12 -13.98 -0.72
CA ILE A 347 12.86 -14.77 0.49
C ILE A 347 13.30 -16.21 0.22
N ALA A 348 14.28 -16.67 0.97
CA ALA A 348 14.74 -18.06 0.92
C ALA A 348 13.71 -19.01 1.53
N GLU A 349 13.86 -20.33 1.30
CA GLU A 349 12.93 -21.36 1.81
C GLU A 349 12.83 -21.41 3.33
N ASN A 350 13.81 -20.90 4.05
CA ASN A 350 13.82 -20.82 5.53
C ASN A 350 13.29 -19.50 6.08
N GLY A 351 12.70 -18.63 5.24
CA GLY A 351 12.16 -17.34 5.65
C GLY A 351 13.19 -16.20 5.74
N THR A 352 14.49 -16.47 5.63
CA THR A 352 15.46 -15.36 5.56
C THR A 352 15.31 -14.59 4.26
N PHE A 353 15.41 -13.27 4.30
CA PHE A 353 15.25 -12.44 3.09
C PHE A 353 16.37 -11.43 2.91
N VAL A 354 16.50 -10.96 1.67
CA VAL A 354 17.31 -9.79 1.28
C VAL A 354 16.36 -8.77 0.67
N SER A 355 16.49 -7.52 1.10
CA SER A 355 15.76 -6.37 0.55
C SER A 355 16.68 -5.56 -0.38
N GLU A 356 16.20 -5.24 -1.58
CA GLU A 356 16.90 -4.43 -2.58
C GLU A 356 16.03 -3.27 -3.03
N ALA A 357 16.54 -2.04 -2.93
CA ALA A 357 15.92 -0.87 -3.53
C ALA A 357 16.28 -0.81 -5.03
N ILE A 358 15.27 -0.79 -5.89
CA ILE A 358 15.43 -0.68 -7.35
C ILE A 358 14.98 0.72 -7.75
N CYS A 359 15.93 1.59 -8.11
CA CYS A 359 15.63 2.92 -8.60
C CYS A 359 15.52 2.93 -10.13
N ASN A 360 14.46 3.53 -10.66
CA ASN A 360 14.16 3.55 -12.10
C ASN A 360 15.19 4.33 -12.93
N HIS A 361 15.97 5.21 -12.29
CA HIS A 361 16.88 6.17 -12.94
C HIS A 361 18.36 5.93 -12.61
N LYS A 362 18.69 4.78 -12.04
CA LYS A 362 20.08 4.38 -11.70
C LYS A 362 20.55 3.18 -12.50
#